data_ff16e3ee83a4ee047478bcbec9cc9a9b
#
_entry.id   ff16e3ee83a4ee047478bcbec9cc9a9b
#
_cell.length_a   1.000
_cell.length_b   1.000
_cell.length_c   1.000
_cell.angle_alpha   90.00
_cell.angle_beta   90.00
_cell.angle_gamma   90.00
#
_symmetry.space_group_name_H-M   'P 1'
#
loop_
_entity.id
_entity.type
_entity.pdbx_description
1 polymer ?
#
loop_
_entity_poly.entity_id
_entity_poly.type
_entity_poly.pdbx_seq_one_letter_code
_entity_poly.pdbx_strand_id
1 'polypeptide(L)'
;MAFPPSFLDELIARNPIEDVVGQYVSLRRSGSNLFGLCPFHGEKTASFSVAPDKGMYYCFGCHKGGGAINFVMEVEGLSYPDAVRKLAGRVGLPVPEDEQYESQYKKQERLWAANKEAARFFHSQLYAPVGKTALEYALGRGMPKSTLINFGIGYAPDSWDSLVKHLRGKGYSDEELKDAGLVTVSQKNGNLFDRFRDRLMFPIIDVRGNVIGFGGRILKKDDNAAKYLNSPETLIFNKRKNLFALNLAKKSKLGYLILVEGYMDAIALHQYGFDCAVASLGTALTPDGAALLSKYTDEVVLIYDGDAAGQNATQRAIPILEKAGLKVRVLQLQGAKDPDEYLKKFGPDRFKLLLEGSANRVEYQLNAIRKKYDLSVDDEKVQYVQESAELISALDSSIKQEIYGKRVAEAAGISAEAMKLEISKAFKRRRNREKKAQERIDLAPAQQFQRRGGSKVIYNNVKSGVAEQRLIAMALREPALLDLAADLQAEAFSVPLFARVYTQLKQRHQLHQDISLAVLTEVDGEEMSHLAGILYEQNMVNEDAFRDCICTIKDEYRSSKVETDDDLLAIQKRMRERKGT
;
A
#
# COMPACT_ATOMS: atom_id res chain seq x y z
N MET A 1 15.79 13.03 8.28
CA MET A 1 17.05 13.26 7.56
C MET A 1 16.83 14.36 6.56
N ALA A 2 17.46 15.50 6.74
CA ALA A 2 17.22 16.66 5.90
C ALA A 2 18.51 17.01 5.16
N PHE A 3 18.50 16.91 3.83
CA PHE A 3 19.50 17.60 3.01
C PHE A 3 19.42 19.09 3.32
N PRO A 4 20.55 19.83 3.23
CA PRO A 4 20.51 21.27 3.45
C PRO A 4 19.46 21.95 2.57
N PRO A 5 18.65 22.87 3.11
CA PRO A 5 17.59 23.52 2.33
C PRO A 5 18.11 24.17 1.06
N SER A 6 19.28 24.84 1.10
CA SER A 6 19.91 25.45 -0.06
C SER A 6 20.28 24.45 -1.16
N PHE A 7 20.69 23.23 -0.78
CA PHE A 7 20.96 22.17 -1.74
C PHE A 7 19.66 21.67 -2.41
N LEU A 8 18.59 21.50 -1.63
CA LEU A 8 17.29 21.09 -2.18
C LEU A 8 16.72 22.14 -3.11
N ASP A 9 16.86 23.42 -2.78
CA ASP A 9 16.41 24.52 -3.63
C ASP A 9 17.16 24.51 -4.98
N GLU A 10 18.49 24.35 -4.95
CA GLU A 10 19.30 24.23 -6.16
C GLU A 10 18.97 22.97 -6.97
N LEU A 11 18.76 21.84 -6.28
CA LEU A 11 18.37 20.57 -6.91
C LEU A 11 17.06 20.71 -7.68
N ILE A 12 16.06 21.33 -7.06
CA ILE A 12 14.72 21.51 -7.65
C ILE A 12 14.78 22.51 -8.79
N ALA A 13 15.49 23.64 -8.61
CA ALA A 13 15.66 24.63 -9.66
C ALA A 13 16.33 24.06 -10.93
N ARG A 14 17.27 23.10 -10.77
CA ARG A 14 17.94 22.41 -11.89
C ARG A 14 17.14 21.22 -12.46
N ASN A 15 16.05 20.81 -11.81
CA ASN A 15 15.18 19.70 -12.21
C ASN A 15 13.72 20.16 -12.36
N PRO A 16 13.38 21.00 -13.37
CA PRO A 16 12.00 21.40 -13.63
C PRO A 16 11.09 20.17 -13.71
N ILE A 17 9.91 20.25 -13.08
CA ILE A 17 9.01 19.10 -12.94
C ILE A 17 8.58 18.53 -14.29
N GLU A 18 8.36 19.36 -15.28
CA GLU A 18 7.99 18.98 -16.65
C GLU A 18 9.08 18.17 -17.34
N ASP A 19 10.36 18.52 -17.11
CA ASP A 19 11.50 17.79 -17.68
C ASP A 19 11.72 16.44 -17.00
N VAL A 20 11.45 16.35 -15.69
CA VAL A 20 11.56 15.12 -14.93
C VAL A 20 10.43 14.17 -15.33
N VAL A 21 9.19 14.65 -15.32
CA VAL A 21 8.01 13.86 -15.67
C VAL A 21 8.01 13.48 -17.15
N GLY A 22 8.45 14.36 -18.03
CA GLY A 22 8.52 14.13 -19.47
C GLY A 22 9.38 12.95 -19.90
N GLN A 23 10.28 12.45 -19.02
CA GLN A 23 11.06 11.20 -19.28
C GLN A 23 10.22 9.92 -19.15
N TYR A 24 9.09 9.99 -18.45
CA TYR A 24 8.24 8.84 -18.15
C TYR A 24 6.85 8.93 -18.77
N VAL A 25 6.36 10.15 -19.01
CA VAL A 25 5.00 10.43 -19.46
C VAL A 25 5.02 11.35 -20.67
N SER A 26 4.32 10.98 -21.73
CA SER A 26 4.07 11.86 -22.87
C SER A 26 3.11 12.97 -22.47
N LEU A 27 3.64 14.18 -22.31
CA LEU A 27 2.89 15.36 -21.87
C LEU A 27 2.40 16.19 -23.05
N ARG A 28 1.16 16.70 -22.97
CA ARG A 28 0.57 17.64 -23.93
C ARG A 28 0.13 18.91 -23.21
N ARG A 29 0.46 20.06 -23.76
CA ARG A 29 0.12 21.35 -23.16
C ARG A 29 -1.38 21.64 -23.28
N SER A 30 -1.98 22.10 -22.17
CA SER A 30 -3.36 22.59 -22.13
C SER A 30 -3.42 23.75 -21.16
N GLY A 31 -3.48 24.97 -21.68
CA GLY A 31 -3.34 26.20 -20.90
C GLY A 31 -1.94 26.35 -20.28
N SER A 32 -1.87 26.67 -18.99
CA SER A 32 -0.63 26.78 -18.22
C SER A 32 -0.06 25.42 -17.79
N ASN A 33 -0.86 24.35 -17.83
CA ASN A 33 -0.49 23.02 -17.36
C ASN A 33 -0.19 22.08 -18.52
N LEU A 34 0.48 20.96 -18.18
CA LEU A 34 0.71 19.83 -19.07
C LEU A 34 -0.11 18.62 -18.60
N PHE A 35 -0.67 17.88 -19.53
CA PHE A 35 -1.49 16.69 -19.22
C PHE A 35 -0.96 15.45 -19.92
N GLY A 36 -1.08 14.29 -19.26
CA GLY A 36 -0.69 13.00 -19.79
C GLY A 36 -1.46 11.86 -19.13
N LEU A 37 -1.19 10.62 -19.54
CA LEU A 37 -1.70 9.43 -18.86
C LEU A 37 -0.91 9.22 -17.57
N CYS A 38 -1.59 8.87 -16.49
CA CYS A 38 -0.97 8.68 -15.19
C CYS A 38 -0.03 7.46 -15.17
N PRO A 39 1.22 7.59 -14.70
CA PRO A 39 2.13 6.47 -14.58
C PRO A 39 1.85 5.61 -13.34
N PHE A 40 0.92 6.02 -12.46
CA PHE A 40 0.64 5.38 -11.18
C PHE A 40 -0.64 4.54 -11.17
N HIS A 41 -1.49 4.66 -12.19
CA HIS A 41 -2.70 3.84 -12.37
C HIS A 41 -3.04 3.74 -13.86
N GLY A 42 -3.74 2.68 -14.23
CA GLY A 42 -4.19 2.47 -15.61
C GLY A 42 -5.37 3.37 -15.98
N GLU A 43 -5.23 4.18 -17.03
CA GLU A 43 -6.30 5.04 -17.55
C GLU A 43 -6.22 5.20 -19.08
N LYS A 44 -7.37 5.54 -19.70
CA LYS A 44 -7.43 5.80 -21.14
C LYS A 44 -7.55 7.29 -21.46
N THR A 45 -7.94 8.11 -20.50
CA THR A 45 -8.10 9.56 -20.62
C THR A 45 -7.12 10.25 -19.70
N ALA A 46 -6.44 11.28 -20.19
CA ALA A 46 -5.40 11.98 -19.44
C ALA A 46 -5.98 12.69 -18.21
N SER A 47 -5.71 12.16 -17.01
CA SER A 47 -6.07 12.76 -15.73
C SER A 47 -4.85 13.24 -14.93
N PHE A 48 -3.65 13.00 -15.43
CA PHE A 48 -2.40 13.41 -14.80
C PHE A 48 -1.99 14.80 -15.28
N SER A 49 -1.95 15.75 -14.37
CA SER A 49 -1.61 17.16 -14.61
C SER A 49 -0.25 17.51 -14.02
N VAL A 50 0.57 18.20 -14.78
CA VAL A 50 1.82 18.83 -14.33
C VAL A 50 1.66 20.33 -14.43
N ALA A 51 1.93 21.03 -13.35
CA ALA A 51 1.89 22.49 -13.24
C ALA A 51 3.33 23.02 -13.10
N PRO A 52 4.00 23.46 -14.19
CA PRO A 52 5.37 23.94 -14.15
C PRO A 52 5.54 25.12 -13.19
N ASP A 53 4.63 26.10 -13.27
CA ASP A 53 4.67 27.31 -12.44
C ASP A 53 4.60 27.02 -10.93
N LYS A 54 4.08 25.84 -10.54
CA LYS A 54 3.96 25.40 -9.15
C LYS A 54 5.00 24.34 -8.78
N GLY A 55 5.80 23.87 -9.73
CA GLY A 55 6.78 22.80 -9.53
C GLY A 55 6.16 21.47 -9.09
N MET A 56 4.91 21.16 -9.49
CA MET A 56 4.16 20.00 -8.97
C MET A 56 3.37 19.26 -10.02
N TYR A 57 3.09 17.98 -9.73
CA TYR A 57 2.10 17.18 -10.45
C TYR A 57 0.92 16.82 -9.54
N TYR A 58 -0.21 16.54 -10.17
CA TYR A 58 -1.39 15.98 -9.50
C TYR A 58 -2.21 15.12 -10.47
N CYS A 59 -2.64 13.96 -10.03
CA CYS A 59 -3.52 13.09 -10.79
C CYS A 59 -4.96 13.17 -10.26
N PHE A 60 -5.90 13.57 -11.09
CA PHE A 60 -7.33 13.64 -10.72
C PHE A 60 -8.00 12.25 -10.62
N GLY A 61 -7.39 11.20 -11.19
CA GLY A 61 -7.91 9.83 -11.13
C GLY A 61 -7.54 9.11 -9.83
N CYS A 62 -6.24 9.08 -9.46
CA CYS A 62 -5.76 8.38 -8.27
C CYS A 62 -5.35 9.30 -7.11
N HIS A 63 -5.50 10.62 -7.26
CA HIS A 63 -5.21 11.66 -6.26
C HIS A 63 -3.74 11.72 -5.77
N LYS A 64 -2.81 11.09 -6.49
CA LYS A 64 -1.37 11.23 -6.22
C LYS A 64 -0.88 12.59 -6.70
N GLY A 65 -0.02 13.22 -5.87
CA GLY A 65 0.53 14.52 -6.18
C GLY A 65 1.84 14.78 -5.42
N GLY A 66 2.61 15.78 -5.86
CA GLY A 66 3.87 16.17 -5.24
C GLY A 66 4.81 16.90 -6.19
N GLY A 67 6.06 17.17 -5.75
CA GLY A 67 7.13 17.76 -6.55
C GLY A 67 7.95 16.72 -7.31
N ALA A 68 9.05 17.17 -7.96
CA ALA A 68 9.93 16.32 -8.77
C ALA A 68 10.54 15.16 -7.98
N ILE A 69 10.94 15.37 -6.73
CA ILE A 69 11.50 14.31 -5.87
C ILE A 69 10.43 13.26 -5.59
N ASN A 70 9.22 13.68 -5.21
CA ASN A 70 8.11 12.76 -4.93
C ASN A 70 7.72 11.94 -6.17
N PHE A 71 7.74 12.57 -7.35
CA PHE A 71 7.47 11.88 -8.60
C PHE A 71 8.47 10.74 -8.84
N VAL A 72 9.78 11.01 -8.70
CA VAL A 72 10.83 10.00 -8.89
C VAL A 72 10.75 8.89 -7.84
N MET A 73 10.45 9.25 -6.57
CA MET A 73 10.21 8.26 -5.52
C MET A 73 9.11 7.28 -5.90
N GLU A 74 7.98 7.81 -6.37
CA GLU A 74 6.79 7.00 -6.68
C GLU A 74 6.94 6.18 -7.96
N VAL A 75 7.47 6.76 -9.04
CA VAL A 75 7.56 6.08 -10.34
C VAL A 75 8.61 4.99 -10.33
N GLU A 76 9.72 5.19 -9.60
CA GLU A 76 10.81 4.21 -9.53
C GLU A 76 10.83 3.39 -8.23
N GLY A 77 9.96 3.72 -7.27
CA GLY A 77 9.94 3.06 -5.98
C GLY A 77 11.19 3.34 -5.15
N LEU A 78 11.76 4.55 -5.25
CA LEU A 78 12.96 4.95 -4.56
C LEU A 78 12.65 5.52 -3.17
N SER A 79 13.64 5.45 -2.25
CA SER A 79 13.60 6.24 -1.03
C SER A 79 13.83 7.73 -1.34
N TYR A 80 13.42 8.62 -0.42
CA TYR A 80 13.64 10.06 -0.58
C TYR A 80 15.12 10.41 -0.88
N PRO A 81 16.10 9.90 -0.14
CA PRO A 81 17.50 10.18 -0.45
C PRO A 81 17.99 9.60 -1.79
N ASP A 82 17.49 8.42 -2.19
CA ASP A 82 17.86 7.84 -3.49
C ASP A 82 17.31 8.67 -4.65
N ALA A 83 16.08 9.18 -4.52
CA ALA A 83 15.47 10.06 -5.50
C ALA A 83 16.23 11.41 -5.59
N VAL A 84 16.64 11.97 -4.44
CA VAL A 84 17.47 13.18 -4.39
C VAL A 84 18.81 12.96 -5.11
N ARG A 85 19.52 11.85 -4.83
CA ARG A 85 20.78 11.50 -5.51
C ARG A 85 20.61 11.30 -7.00
N LYS A 86 19.53 10.63 -7.41
CA LYS A 86 19.24 10.41 -8.82
C LYS A 86 19.03 11.73 -9.55
N LEU A 87 18.25 12.64 -8.98
CA LEU A 87 18.05 13.97 -9.55
C LEU A 87 19.33 14.80 -9.53
N ALA A 88 20.15 14.70 -8.48
CA ALA A 88 21.45 15.36 -8.40
C ALA A 88 22.42 14.83 -9.47
N GLY A 89 22.48 13.50 -9.64
CA GLY A 89 23.28 12.87 -10.69
C GLY A 89 22.85 13.27 -12.11
N ARG A 90 21.54 13.48 -12.32
CA ARG A 90 21.00 13.93 -13.62
C ARG A 90 21.54 15.29 -14.03
N VAL A 91 21.77 16.19 -13.08
CA VAL A 91 22.20 17.57 -13.33
C VAL A 91 23.66 17.84 -12.92
N GLY A 92 24.39 16.80 -12.53
CA GLY A 92 25.79 16.92 -12.11
C GLY A 92 25.97 17.73 -10.82
N LEU A 93 24.95 17.78 -9.94
CA LEU A 93 25.02 18.48 -8.67
C LEU A 93 25.68 17.58 -7.61
N PRO A 94 26.79 17.99 -6.97
CA PRO A 94 27.40 17.19 -5.90
C PRO A 94 26.47 17.12 -4.69
N VAL A 95 26.19 15.90 -4.25
CA VAL A 95 25.32 15.67 -3.08
C VAL A 95 26.14 15.92 -1.81
N PRO A 96 25.65 16.74 -0.85
CA PRO A 96 26.30 16.90 0.45
C PRO A 96 26.41 15.55 1.16
N GLU A 97 27.57 15.21 1.66
CA GLU A 97 27.80 13.99 2.41
C GLU A 97 27.07 14.05 3.76
N ASP A 98 26.04 13.21 3.91
CA ASP A 98 25.38 12.96 5.19
C ASP A 98 25.92 11.62 5.72
N GLU A 99 26.86 11.69 6.66
CA GLU A 99 27.52 10.53 7.26
C GLU A 99 26.52 9.50 7.83
N GLN A 100 25.39 9.96 8.37
CA GLN A 100 24.37 9.05 8.94
C GLN A 100 23.63 8.29 7.84
N TYR A 101 23.32 8.94 6.73
CA TYR A 101 22.64 8.26 5.62
C TYR A 101 23.58 7.32 4.87
N GLU A 102 24.78 7.75 4.62
CA GLU A 102 25.80 6.90 3.99
C GLU A 102 26.05 5.64 4.83
N SER A 103 26.09 5.78 6.14
CA SER A 103 26.16 4.67 7.09
C SER A 103 24.96 3.74 6.99
N GLN A 104 23.73 4.28 6.95
CA GLN A 104 22.52 3.45 6.85
C GLN A 104 22.38 2.76 5.48
N TYR A 105 22.72 3.44 4.40
CA TYR A 105 22.72 2.86 3.05
C TYR A 105 23.80 1.76 2.92
N LYS A 106 25.02 2.01 3.37
CA LYS A 106 26.08 0.99 3.46
C LYS A 106 25.64 -0.22 4.28
N LYS A 107 24.91 0.02 5.39
CA LYS A 107 24.34 -1.05 6.19
C LYS A 107 23.34 -1.87 5.39
N GLN A 108 22.41 -1.25 4.65
CA GLN A 108 21.45 -1.97 3.78
C GLN A 108 22.17 -2.79 2.69
N GLU A 109 23.16 -2.20 2.01
CA GLU A 109 23.97 -2.92 1.01
C GLU A 109 24.65 -4.14 1.59
N ARG A 110 25.21 -4.02 2.79
CA ARG A 110 25.84 -5.14 3.52
C ARG A 110 24.82 -6.23 3.83
N LEU A 111 23.59 -5.86 4.27
CA LEU A 111 22.53 -6.83 4.55
C LEU A 111 22.03 -7.54 3.27
N TRP A 112 21.87 -6.82 2.14
CA TRP A 112 21.54 -7.45 0.86
C TRP A 112 22.65 -8.39 0.39
N ALA A 113 23.90 -7.99 0.54
CA ALA A 113 25.05 -8.82 0.19
C ALA A 113 25.10 -10.09 1.07
N ALA A 114 24.86 -9.99 2.38
CA ALA A 114 24.78 -11.12 3.29
C ALA A 114 23.65 -12.08 2.89
N ASN A 115 22.44 -11.57 2.61
CA ASN A 115 21.32 -12.40 2.16
C ASN A 115 21.58 -13.06 0.81
N LYS A 116 22.21 -12.35 -0.13
CA LYS A 116 22.61 -12.91 -1.42
C LYS A 116 23.61 -14.06 -1.26
N GLU A 117 24.57 -13.91 -0.38
CA GLU A 117 25.55 -14.96 -0.08
C GLU A 117 24.91 -16.15 0.66
N ALA A 118 23.98 -15.88 1.61
CA ALA A 118 23.19 -16.92 2.25
C ALA A 118 22.33 -17.71 1.23
N ALA A 119 21.71 -17.02 0.26
CA ALA A 119 20.97 -17.70 -0.81
C ALA A 119 21.87 -18.63 -1.65
N ARG A 120 23.08 -18.16 -2.00
CA ARG A 120 24.08 -18.99 -2.70
C ARG A 120 24.50 -20.20 -1.87
N PHE A 121 24.75 -19.98 -0.57
CA PHE A 121 25.07 -21.07 0.35
C PHE A 121 23.94 -22.09 0.37
N PHE A 122 22.69 -21.70 0.65
CA PHE A 122 21.57 -22.64 0.68
C PHE A 122 21.37 -23.36 -0.65
N HIS A 123 21.51 -22.66 -1.77
CA HIS A 123 21.40 -23.28 -3.09
C HIS A 123 22.51 -24.32 -3.31
N SER A 124 23.75 -24.04 -2.93
CA SER A 124 24.86 -24.99 -3.03
C SER A 124 24.65 -26.21 -2.12
N GLN A 125 24.11 -26.01 -0.90
CA GLN A 125 23.83 -27.10 0.03
C GLN A 125 22.72 -28.05 -0.48
N LEU A 126 21.79 -27.57 -1.29
CA LEU A 126 20.77 -28.42 -1.91
C LEU A 126 21.35 -29.50 -2.82
N TYR A 127 22.46 -29.19 -3.51
CA TYR A 127 23.14 -30.11 -4.43
C TYR A 127 24.34 -30.84 -3.78
N ALA A 128 24.70 -30.49 -2.57
CA ALA A 128 25.73 -31.19 -1.79
C ALA A 128 25.17 -32.51 -1.19
N PRO A 129 26.03 -33.44 -0.79
CA PRO A 129 25.59 -34.71 -0.17
C PRO A 129 24.62 -34.51 1.00
N VAL A 130 24.80 -33.45 1.79
CA VAL A 130 23.93 -33.11 2.94
C VAL A 130 22.51 -32.73 2.50
N GLY A 131 22.32 -32.23 1.28
CA GLY A 131 21.05 -31.80 0.73
C GLY A 131 20.26 -32.89 -0.01
N LYS A 132 20.77 -34.12 -0.10
CA LYS A 132 20.17 -35.19 -0.91
C LYS A 132 18.69 -35.39 -0.60
N THR A 133 18.31 -35.51 0.65
CA THR A 133 16.91 -35.68 1.08
C THR A 133 16.04 -34.46 0.69
N ALA A 134 16.58 -33.25 0.79
CA ALA A 134 15.88 -32.02 0.41
C ALA A 134 15.67 -31.93 -1.11
N LEU A 135 16.66 -32.33 -1.89
CA LEU A 135 16.58 -32.39 -3.35
C LEU A 135 15.56 -33.46 -3.79
N GLU A 136 15.62 -34.67 -3.21
CA GLU A 136 14.65 -35.74 -3.48
C GLU A 136 13.22 -35.31 -3.12
N TYR A 137 13.05 -34.62 -1.98
CA TYR A 137 11.77 -34.04 -1.59
C TYR A 137 11.28 -33.03 -2.63
N ALA A 138 12.12 -32.10 -3.07
CA ALA A 138 11.73 -31.08 -4.04
C ALA A 138 11.36 -31.70 -5.40
N LEU A 139 12.15 -32.66 -5.88
CA LEU A 139 11.86 -33.40 -7.12
C LEU A 139 10.59 -34.24 -6.98
N GLY A 140 10.38 -34.92 -5.84
CA GLY A 140 9.17 -35.71 -5.54
C GLY A 140 7.90 -34.84 -5.45
N ARG A 141 8.05 -33.56 -5.11
CA ARG A 141 6.95 -32.58 -5.19
C ARG A 141 6.69 -32.07 -6.61
N GLY A 142 7.47 -32.54 -7.59
CA GLY A 142 7.30 -32.18 -9.00
C GLY A 142 8.02 -30.89 -9.39
N MET A 143 9.00 -30.40 -8.61
CA MET A 143 9.82 -29.25 -8.98
C MET A 143 11.05 -29.71 -9.79
N PRO A 144 11.11 -29.47 -11.11
CA PRO A 144 12.28 -29.81 -11.91
C PRO A 144 13.48 -28.89 -11.57
N LYS A 145 14.69 -29.30 -11.97
CA LYS A 145 15.91 -28.53 -11.72
C LYS A 145 15.84 -27.09 -12.24
N SER A 146 15.17 -26.87 -13.36
CA SER A 146 14.95 -25.52 -13.91
C SER A 146 14.19 -24.62 -12.95
N THR A 147 13.13 -25.15 -12.30
CA THR A 147 12.36 -24.42 -11.29
C THR A 147 13.22 -24.12 -10.06
N LEU A 148 14.00 -25.09 -9.58
CA LEU A 148 14.90 -24.91 -8.43
C LEU A 148 15.91 -23.79 -8.68
N ILE A 149 16.44 -23.70 -9.90
CA ILE A 149 17.39 -22.65 -10.32
C ILE A 149 16.66 -21.30 -10.45
N ASN A 150 15.54 -21.25 -11.17
CA ASN A 150 14.82 -20.01 -11.45
C ASN A 150 14.34 -19.30 -10.17
N PHE A 151 13.95 -20.07 -9.17
CA PHE A 151 13.52 -19.54 -7.86
C PHE A 151 14.65 -19.48 -6.84
N GLY A 152 15.87 -19.94 -7.17
CA GLY A 152 17.00 -19.98 -6.24
C GLY A 152 16.75 -20.85 -5.02
N ILE A 153 15.96 -21.92 -5.17
CA ILE A 153 15.59 -22.81 -4.07
C ILE A 153 16.85 -23.47 -3.51
N GLY A 154 16.94 -23.55 -2.19
CA GLY A 154 18.10 -24.09 -1.48
C GLY A 154 17.72 -25.00 -0.32
N TYR A 155 18.72 -25.41 0.43
CA TYR A 155 18.57 -26.19 1.64
C TYR A 155 19.37 -25.60 2.78
N ALA A 156 18.74 -25.41 3.91
CA ALA A 156 19.40 -25.10 5.17
C ALA A 156 19.73 -26.41 5.90
N PRO A 157 21.02 -26.75 6.06
CA PRO A 157 21.42 -27.99 6.70
C PRO A 157 20.88 -28.13 8.11
N ASP A 158 20.77 -29.40 8.60
CA ASP A 158 20.47 -29.70 9.99
C ASP A 158 21.71 -29.45 10.86
N SER A 159 22.08 -28.20 10.99
CA SER A 159 23.25 -27.72 11.71
C SER A 159 22.92 -26.44 12.47
N TRP A 160 23.58 -26.25 13.61
CA TRP A 160 23.37 -25.06 14.43
C TRP A 160 24.14 -23.83 13.96
N ASP A 161 25.21 -23.97 13.18
CA ASP A 161 26.16 -22.90 12.88
C ASP A 161 26.80 -22.97 11.50
N SER A 162 26.29 -23.79 10.59
CA SER A 162 26.88 -23.97 9.25
C SER A 162 26.84 -22.68 8.42
N LEU A 163 25.72 -21.95 8.44
CA LEU A 163 25.58 -20.66 7.78
C LEU A 163 26.41 -19.59 8.49
N VAL A 164 26.36 -19.54 9.83
CA VAL A 164 27.17 -18.61 10.63
C VAL A 164 28.64 -18.73 10.27
N LYS A 165 29.20 -19.96 10.26
CA LYS A 165 30.60 -20.21 9.91
C LYS A 165 30.92 -19.78 8.50
N HIS A 166 30.04 -20.11 7.54
CA HIS A 166 30.22 -19.72 6.16
C HIS A 166 30.27 -18.19 5.99
N LEU A 167 29.31 -17.46 6.56
CA LEU A 167 29.22 -16.02 6.41
C LEU A 167 30.32 -15.27 7.17
N ARG A 168 30.71 -15.73 8.36
CA ARG A 168 31.90 -15.22 9.08
C ARG A 168 33.17 -15.39 8.24
N GLY A 169 33.33 -16.55 7.57
CA GLY A 169 34.43 -16.79 6.63
C GLY A 169 34.44 -15.87 5.42
N LYS A 170 33.29 -15.25 5.08
CA LYS A 170 33.13 -14.24 4.02
C LYS A 170 33.28 -12.80 4.55
N GLY A 171 33.60 -12.60 5.83
CA GLY A 171 33.82 -11.29 6.41
C GLY A 171 32.55 -10.54 6.83
N TYR A 172 31.47 -11.24 7.13
CA TYR A 172 30.27 -10.65 7.73
C TYR A 172 30.36 -10.72 9.26
N SER A 173 30.01 -9.62 9.92
CA SER A 173 29.97 -9.54 11.37
C SER A 173 28.71 -10.19 11.97
N ASP A 174 28.76 -10.56 13.23
CA ASP A 174 27.64 -11.14 13.97
C ASP A 174 26.43 -10.20 14.01
N GLU A 175 26.67 -8.90 14.09
CA GLU A 175 25.62 -7.89 14.06
C GLU A 175 24.93 -7.84 12.69
N GLU A 176 25.69 -7.86 11.59
CA GLU A 176 25.13 -7.92 10.23
C GLU A 176 24.29 -9.18 10.02
N LEU A 177 24.73 -10.34 10.52
CA LEU A 177 23.97 -11.59 10.40
C LEU A 177 22.65 -11.55 11.19
N LYS A 178 22.67 -10.94 12.37
CA LYS A 178 21.49 -10.73 13.22
C LYS A 178 20.52 -9.75 12.57
N ASP A 179 21.03 -8.62 12.08
CA ASP A 179 20.22 -7.57 11.43
C ASP A 179 19.64 -8.04 10.10
N ALA A 180 20.30 -8.96 9.39
CA ALA A 180 19.77 -9.63 8.19
C ALA A 180 18.71 -10.70 8.53
N GLY A 181 18.52 -11.05 9.81
CA GLY A 181 17.55 -12.07 10.24
C GLY A 181 17.96 -13.50 9.89
N LEU A 182 19.24 -13.75 9.62
CA LEU A 182 19.80 -15.06 9.25
C LEU A 182 20.09 -15.94 10.45
N VAL A 183 20.30 -15.33 11.61
CA VAL A 183 20.68 -16.00 12.84
C VAL A 183 19.77 -15.62 14.01
N THR A 184 19.82 -16.41 15.06
CA THR A 184 19.12 -16.17 16.33
C THR A 184 20.13 -16.21 17.47
N VAL A 185 19.89 -15.41 18.51
CA VAL A 185 20.72 -15.42 19.74
C VAL A 185 20.13 -16.41 20.73
N SER A 186 20.93 -17.31 21.23
CA SER A 186 20.56 -18.26 22.29
C SER A 186 20.34 -17.53 23.60
N GLN A 187 19.15 -17.67 24.19
CA GLN A 187 18.87 -17.11 25.52
C GLN A 187 19.67 -17.76 26.65
N LYS A 188 20.22 -18.98 26.43
CA LYS A 188 20.97 -19.73 27.47
C LYS A 188 22.41 -19.28 27.59
N ASN A 189 23.08 -18.97 26.48
CA ASN A 189 24.53 -18.74 26.47
C ASN A 189 24.97 -17.55 25.60
N GLY A 190 24.01 -16.82 24.99
CA GLY A 190 24.31 -15.66 24.14
C GLY A 190 24.92 -16.00 22.77
N ASN A 191 25.15 -17.28 22.45
CA ASN A 191 25.74 -17.68 21.17
C ASN A 191 24.77 -17.52 20.01
N LEU A 192 25.30 -17.19 18.84
CA LEU A 192 24.54 -17.17 17.59
C LEU A 192 24.39 -18.58 17.04
N PHE A 193 23.21 -18.84 16.50
CA PHE A 193 22.92 -20.06 15.76
C PHE A 193 22.07 -19.78 14.53
N ASP A 194 22.15 -20.69 13.54
CA ASP A 194 21.41 -20.60 12.30
C ASP A 194 19.90 -20.57 12.56
N ARG A 195 19.21 -19.55 12.05
CA ARG A 195 17.75 -19.43 12.20
C ARG A 195 16.99 -20.53 11.47
N PHE A 196 17.47 -20.89 10.29
CA PHE A 196 16.87 -21.92 9.44
C PHE A 196 17.71 -23.21 9.55
N ARG A 197 17.09 -24.30 9.91
CA ARG A 197 17.73 -25.61 10.03
C ARG A 197 16.77 -26.69 9.54
N ASP A 198 17.30 -27.66 8.79
CA ASP A 198 16.58 -28.77 8.17
C ASP A 198 15.33 -28.30 7.38
N ARG A 199 15.53 -27.27 6.55
CA ARG A 199 14.45 -26.64 5.78
C ARG A 199 14.79 -26.49 4.30
N LEU A 200 13.80 -26.72 3.45
CA LEU A 200 13.83 -26.27 2.07
C LEU A 200 13.63 -24.76 2.05
N MET A 201 14.58 -24.04 1.42
CA MET A 201 14.69 -22.58 1.48
C MET A 201 14.16 -21.92 0.22
N PHE A 202 13.37 -20.89 0.39
CA PHE A 202 12.79 -20.04 -0.66
C PHE A 202 13.29 -18.62 -0.45
N PRO A 203 14.22 -18.10 -1.27
CA PRO A 203 14.63 -16.71 -1.16
C PRO A 203 13.46 -15.79 -1.54
N ILE A 204 13.26 -14.77 -0.73
CA ILE A 204 12.29 -13.71 -1.01
C ILE A 204 13.06 -12.58 -1.69
N ILE A 205 12.68 -12.28 -2.92
CA ILE A 205 13.38 -11.32 -3.78
C ILE A 205 12.45 -10.13 -4.04
N ASP A 206 12.95 -8.92 -3.78
CA ASP A 206 12.22 -7.69 -4.03
C ASP A 206 12.09 -7.41 -5.54
N VAL A 207 11.29 -6.42 -5.90
CA VAL A 207 11.08 -6.04 -7.31
C VAL A 207 12.34 -5.52 -8.00
N ARG A 208 13.40 -5.18 -7.26
CA ARG A 208 14.70 -4.75 -7.80
C ARG A 208 15.66 -5.91 -8.00
N GLY A 209 15.35 -7.10 -7.48
CA GLY A 209 16.19 -8.30 -7.60
C GLY A 209 17.07 -8.57 -6.38
N ASN A 210 16.91 -7.84 -5.28
CA ASN A 210 17.67 -8.06 -4.06
C ASN A 210 17.03 -9.20 -3.24
N VAL A 211 17.83 -10.07 -2.67
CA VAL A 211 17.37 -11.06 -1.69
C VAL A 211 17.15 -10.34 -0.35
N ILE A 212 15.91 -10.18 0.05
CA ILE A 212 15.53 -9.41 1.24
C ILE A 212 15.23 -10.29 2.46
N GLY A 213 15.00 -11.59 2.25
CA GLY A 213 14.71 -12.56 3.31
C GLY A 213 14.47 -13.94 2.74
N PHE A 214 13.97 -14.83 3.60
CA PHE A 214 13.76 -16.23 3.27
C PHE A 214 12.47 -16.77 3.87
N GLY A 215 11.83 -17.69 3.15
CA GLY A 215 10.89 -18.66 3.71
C GLY A 215 11.58 -20.02 3.81
N GLY A 216 11.34 -20.77 4.87
CA GLY A 216 11.90 -22.11 5.06
C GLY A 216 10.83 -23.13 5.40
N ARG A 217 10.60 -24.13 4.55
CA ARG A 217 9.68 -25.24 4.79
C ARG A 217 10.40 -26.39 5.49
N ILE A 218 9.88 -26.84 6.63
CA ILE A 218 10.45 -28.00 7.36
C ILE A 218 10.31 -29.27 6.54
N LEU A 219 11.35 -30.11 6.54
CA LEU A 219 11.36 -31.39 5.81
C LEU A 219 10.89 -32.55 6.67
N LYS A 220 11.30 -32.59 7.94
CA LYS A 220 10.85 -33.61 8.91
C LYS A 220 9.50 -33.20 9.50
N LYS A 221 8.65 -34.19 9.77
CA LYS A 221 7.45 -33.94 10.58
C LYS A 221 7.89 -33.68 12.02
N ASP A 222 7.67 -32.46 12.47
CA ASP A 222 7.84 -32.05 13.87
C ASP A 222 6.59 -31.28 14.26
N ASP A 223 5.76 -31.84 15.11
CA ASP A 223 4.48 -31.26 15.51
C ASP A 223 4.68 -29.98 16.36
N ASN A 224 5.89 -29.77 16.90
CA ASN A 224 6.24 -28.56 17.67
C ASN A 224 6.86 -27.44 16.81
N ALA A 225 7.18 -27.70 15.55
CA ALA A 225 7.82 -26.74 14.69
C ALA A 225 6.87 -26.22 13.58
N ALA A 226 6.85 -24.93 13.35
CA ALA A 226 6.05 -24.33 12.27
C ALA A 226 6.45 -24.93 10.91
N LYS A 227 5.45 -25.37 10.14
CA LYS A 227 5.60 -25.93 8.78
C LYS A 227 6.39 -24.98 7.87
N TYR A 228 6.09 -23.69 7.95
CA TYR A 228 6.83 -22.62 7.29
C TYR A 228 7.36 -21.63 8.32
N LEU A 229 8.62 -21.27 8.19
CA LEU A 229 9.29 -20.23 8.98
C LEU A 229 9.78 -19.16 8.03
N ASN A 230 9.40 -17.90 8.28
CA ASN A 230 9.87 -16.75 7.51
C ASN A 230 10.94 -15.97 8.27
N SER A 231 11.75 -15.21 7.53
CA SER A 231 12.62 -14.18 8.12
C SER A 231 11.82 -13.24 9.02
N PRO A 232 12.39 -12.70 10.09
CA PRO A 232 11.78 -11.64 10.89
C PRO A 232 11.70 -10.34 10.06
N GLU A 233 11.00 -9.34 10.55
CA GLU A 233 11.09 -7.97 10.04
C GLU A 233 12.52 -7.46 10.24
N THR A 234 13.10 -6.83 9.20
CA THR A 234 14.46 -6.28 9.23
C THR A 234 14.48 -4.92 8.52
N LEU A 235 15.63 -4.24 8.54
CA LEU A 235 15.82 -2.98 7.81
C LEU A 235 15.52 -3.12 6.28
N ILE A 236 15.73 -4.32 5.73
CA ILE A 236 15.56 -4.61 4.29
C ILE A 236 14.34 -5.49 3.97
N PHE A 237 13.62 -5.99 4.97
CA PHE A 237 12.49 -6.90 4.78
C PHE A 237 11.27 -6.52 5.61
N ASN A 238 10.15 -6.31 4.93
CA ASN A 238 8.83 -6.10 5.55
C ASN A 238 7.81 -7.00 4.85
N LYS A 239 7.22 -7.95 5.59
CA LYS A 239 6.25 -8.93 5.06
C LYS A 239 4.99 -8.28 4.48
N ARG A 240 4.60 -7.13 5.03
CA ARG A 240 3.38 -6.42 4.60
C ARG A 240 3.55 -5.71 3.27
N LYS A 241 4.79 -5.37 2.90
CA LYS A 241 5.15 -4.57 1.72
C LYS A 241 5.75 -5.39 0.59
N ASN A 242 5.85 -6.70 0.74
CA ASN A 242 6.46 -7.58 -0.25
C ASN A 242 5.57 -8.79 -0.55
N LEU A 243 5.70 -9.32 -1.76
CA LEU A 243 5.02 -10.51 -2.23
C LEU A 243 6.03 -11.46 -2.87
N PHE A 244 5.88 -12.76 -2.61
CA PHE A 244 6.75 -13.77 -3.22
C PHE A 244 6.50 -13.85 -4.73
N ALA A 245 7.58 -14.03 -5.49
CA ALA A 245 7.61 -14.15 -6.95
C ALA A 245 7.17 -12.88 -7.73
N LEU A 246 6.89 -11.74 -7.09
CA LEU A 246 6.50 -10.53 -7.81
C LEU A 246 7.64 -10.00 -8.71
N ASN A 247 8.90 -10.21 -8.34
CA ASN A 247 10.06 -9.90 -9.18
C ASN A 247 10.05 -10.63 -10.54
N LEU A 248 9.43 -11.80 -10.61
CA LEU A 248 9.21 -12.58 -11.84
C LEU A 248 7.89 -12.18 -12.50
N ALA A 249 6.80 -12.20 -11.74
CA ALA A 249 5.43 -11.97 -12.22
C ALA A 249 5.22 -10.59 -12.87
N LYS A 250 5.94 -9.54 -12.42
CA LYS A 250 5.89 -8.21 -13.05
C LYS A 250 6.32 -8.18 -14.52
N LYS A 251 6.96 -9.24 -15.02
CA LYS A 251 7.40 -9.37 -16.42
C LYS A 251 6.38 -10.12 -17.29
N SER A 252 5.34 -10.68 -16.68
CA SER A 252 4.30 -11.41 -17.37
C SER A 252 3.54 -10.51 -18.35
N LYS A 253 3.12 -11.08 -19.48
CA LYS A 253 2.34 -10.38 -20.52
C LYS A 253 0.83 -10.67 -20.41
N LEU A 254 0.39 -11.34 -19.36
CA LEU A 254 -0.99 -11.82 -19.25
C LEU A 254 -2.01 -10.73 -18.85
N GLY A 255 -1.58 -9.51 -18.52
CA GLY A 255 -2.48 -8.40 -18.22
C GLY A 255 -3.20 -8.50 -16.86
N TYR A 256 -2.97 -9.56 -16.08
CA TYR A 256 -3.46 -9.76 -14.72
C TYR A 256 -2.41 -10.50 -13.88
N LEU A 257 -2.54 -10.40 -12.56
CA LEU A 257 -1.73 -11.20 -11.63
C LEU A 257 -2.63 -12.22 -10.90
N ILE A 258 -2.06 -13.39 -10.60
CA ILE A 258 -2.70 -14.42 -9.78
C ILE A 258 -2.14 -14.30 -8.37
N LEU A 259 -3.00 -14.08 -7.37
CA LEU A 259 -2.61 -14.03 -5.96
C LEU A 259 -3.03 -15.32 -5.26
N VAL A 260 -2.04 -16.04 -4.69
CA VAL A 260 -2.21 -17.28 -3.93
C VAL A 260 -1.68 -17.12 -2.50
N GLU A 261 -1.91 -18.12 -1.63
CA GLU A 261 -1.49 -18.06 -0.23
C GLU A 261 -0.02 -18.47 -0.02
N GLY A 262 0.45 -19.49 -0.73
CA GLY A 262 1.70 -20.16 -0.43
C GLY A 262 2.77 -20.08 -1.51
N TYR A 263 4.03 -20.24 -1.08
CA TYR A 263 5.19 -20.31 -2.00
C TYR A 263 5.04 -21.43 -3.03
N MET A 264 4.59 -22.61 -2.58
CA MET A 264 4.47 -23.80 -3.43
C MET A 264 3.45 -23.60 -4.54
N ASP A 265 2.35 -22.93 -4.24
CA ASP A 265 1.28 -22.66 -5.21
C ASP A 265 1.75 -21.69 -6.29
N ALA A 266 2.44 -20.59 -5.88
CA ALA A 266 3.03 -19.67 -6.83
C ALA A 266 4.09 -20.38 -7.71
N ILE A 267 4.98 -21.18 -7.12
CA ILE A 267 5.99 -21.94 -7.87
C ILE A 267 5.33 -22.92 -8.84
N ALA A 268 4.31 -23.67 -8.41
CA ALA A 268 3.59 -24.59 -9.27
C ALA A 268 2.94 -23.88 -10.45
N LEU A 269 2.29 -22.74 -10.23
CA LEU A 269 1.70 -21.94 -11.29
C LEU A 269 2.75 -21.50 -12.30
N HIS A 270 3.86 -20.91 -11.87
CA HIS A 270 4.96 -20.54 -12.76
C HIS A 270 5.49 -21.73 -13.57
N GLN A 271 5.64 -22.88 -12.93
CA GLN A 271 6.13 -24.11 -13.54
C GLN A 271 5.25 -24.59 -14.70
N TYR A 272 3.95 -24.39 -14.59
CA TYR A 272 2.97 -24.74 -15.63
C TYR A 272 2.64 -23.59 -16.58
N GLY A 273 3.46 -22.53 -16.59
CA GLY A 273 3.36 -21.43 -17.55
C GLY A 273 2.50 -20.23 -17.12
N PHE A 274 1.99 -20.22 -15.90
CA PHE A 274 1.27 -19.07 -15.32
C PHE A 274 2.25 -18.17 -14.56
N ASP A 275 3.14 -17.51 -15.31
CA ASP A 275 4.25 -16.69 -14.81
C ASP A 275 3.83 -15.38 -14.12
N CYS A 276 2.52 -15.11 -14.07
CA CYS A 276 1.90 -13.98 -13.39
C CYS A 276 1.52 -14.27 -11.92
N ALA A 277 1.89 -15.44 -11.37
CA ALA A 277 1.51 -15.83 -10.02
C ALA A 277 2.42 -15.20 -8.95
N VAL A 278 1.80 -14.72 -7.86
CA VAL A 278 2.45 -14.17 -6.67
C VAL A 278 1.83 -14.76 -5.40
N ALA A 279 2.59 -14.82 -4.32
CA ALA A 279 2.04 -15.29 -3.05
C ALA A 279 2.27 -14.29 -1.90
N SER A 280 1.38 -14.34 -0.91
CA SER A 280 1.58 -13.66 0.37
C SER A 280 2.69 -14.34 1.20
N LEU A 281 3.22 -13.62 2.19
CA LEU A 281 4.39 -14.07 2.96
C LEU A 281 3.98 -14.62 4.35
N GLY A 282 2.98 -15.51 4.37
CA GLY A 282 2.45 -16.10 5.61
C GLY A 282 1.66 -15.09 6.46
N THR A 283 1.14 -14.06 5.84
CA THR A 283 0.24 -13.07 6.43
C THR A 283 -0.93 -12.83 5.47
N ALA A 284 -2.08 -12.42 5.98
CA ALA A 284 -3.17 -11.95 5.13
C ALA A 284 -2.71 -10.78 4.25
N LEU A 285 -3.36 -10.63 3.08
CA LEU A 285 -3.10 -9.48 2.21
C LEU A 285 -3.32 -8.16 2.96
N THR A 286 -2.37 -7.25 2.80
CA THR A 286 -2.41 -5.92 3.43
C THR A 286 -2.73 -4.83 2.40
N PRO A 287 -3.17 -3.63 2.83
CA PRO A 287 -3.31 -2.47 1.95
C PRO A 287 -2.00 -2.13 1.21
N ASP A 288 -0.84 -2.24 1.87
CA ASP A 288 0.47 -2.01 1.25
C ASP A 288 0.75 -3.04 0.13
N GLY A 289 0.40 -4.32 0.36
CA GLY A 289 0.53 -5.39 -0.64
C GLY A 289 -0.39 -5.15 -1.85
N ALA A 290 -1.63 -4.70 -1.63
CA ALA A 290 -2.56 -4.35 -2.70
C ALA A 290 -2.08 -3.13 -3.49
N ALA A 291 -1.58 -2.09 -2.83
CA ALA A 291 -0.97 -0.93 -3.46
C ALA A 291 0.32 -1.30 -4.25
N LEU A 292 1.05 -2.33 -3.81
CA LEU A 292 2.16 -2.86 -4.58
C LEU A 292 1.69 -3.57 -5.85
N LEU A 293 0.64 -4.41 -5.77
CA LEU A 293 0.05 -5.10 -6.93
C LEU A 293 -0.48 -4.11 -7.97
N SER A 294 -1.16 -3.03 -7.55
CA SER A 294 -1.75 -2.04 -8.46
C SER A 294 -0.72 -1.27 -9.30
N LYS A 295 0.57 -1.31 -8.94
CA LYS A 295 1.66 -0.78 -9.77
C LYS A 295 1.97 -1.64 -11.00
N TYR A 296 1.54 -2.90 -11.03
CA TYR A 296 1.92 -3.87 -12.07
C TYR A 296 0.74 -4.45 -12.83
N THR A 297 -0.49 -4.28 -12.36
CA THR A 297 -1.69 -4.78 -13.03
C THR A 297 -2.93 -3.99 -12.64
N ASP A 298 -3.94 -4.00 -13.50
CA ASP A 298 -5.30 -3.50 -13.21
C ASP A 298 -6.23 -4.60 -12.70
N GLU A 299 -5.82 -5.87 -12.76
CA GLU A 299 -6.67 -7.02 -12.44
C GLU A 299 -5.92 -8.10 -11.65
N VAL A 300 -6.56 -8.60 -10.60
CA VAL A 300 -6.06 -9.71 -9.78
C VAL A 300 -7.05 -10.86 -9.75
N VAL A 301 -6.56 -12.07 -9.99
CA VAL A 301 -7.28 -13.31 -9.79
C VAL A 301 -6.88 -13.92 -8.45
N LEU A 302 -7.81 -13.98 -7.49
CA LEU A 302 -7.61 -14.61 -6.19
C LEU A 302 -7.83 -16.11 -6.30
N ILE A 303 -6.86 -16.89 -5.86
CA ILE A 303 -6.95 -18.35 -5.76
C ILE A 303 -6.42 -18.77 -4.39
N TYR A 304 -7.27 -18.71 -3.39
CA TYR A 304 -6.96 -19.14 -2.03
C TYR A 304 -7.51 -20.54 -1.77
N ASP A 305 -7.04 -21.18 -0.70
CA ASP A 305 -7.42 -22.54 -0.34
C ASP A 305 -8.94 -22.67 -0.22
N GLY A 306 -9.49 -23.83 -0.63
CA GLY A 306 -10.93 -24.07 -0.65
C GLY A 306 -11.56 -24.28 0.74
N ASP A 307 -10.77 -24.28 1.80
CA ASP A 307 -11.23 -24.43 3.18
C ASP A 307 -11.87 -23.15 3.75
N ALA A 308 -12.42 -23.23 4.96
CA ALA A 308 -13.07 -22.10 5.62
C ALA A 308 -12.11 -20.93 5.88
N ALA A 309 -10.83 -21.21 6.14
CA ALA A 309 -9.82 -20.18 6.39
C ALA A 309 -9.50 -19.39 5.10
N GLY A 310 -9.29 -20.09 3.98
CA GLY A 310 -9.05 -19.47 2.67
C GLY A 310 -10.26 -18.72 2.13
N GLN A 311 -11.49 -19.22 2.36
CA GLN A 311 -12.71 -18.49 2.04
C GLN A 311 -12.81 -17.17 2.82
N ASN A 312 -12.53 -17.19 4.13
CA ASN A 312 -12.48 -15.99 4.96
C ASN A 312 -11.36 -15.02 4.53
N ALA A 313 -10.21 -15.56 4.13
CA ALA A 313 -9.11 -14.76 3.59
C ALA A 313 -9.49 -14.08 2.27
N THR A 314 -10.18 -14.80 1.36
CA THR A 314 -10.74 -14.27 0.11
C THR A 314 -11.69 -13.10 0.37
N GLN A 315 -12.66 -13.27 1.30
CA GLN A 315 -13.62 -12.22 1.64
C GLN A 315 -12.96 -10.95 2.18
N ARG A 316 -11.85 -11.08 2.92
CA ARG A 316 -11.08 -9.94 3.43
C ARG A 316 -10.20 -9.30 2.35
N ALA A 317 -9.65 -10.09 1.44
CA ALA A 317 -8.76 -9.60 0.38
C ALA A 317 -9.49 -8.76 -0.68
N ILE A 318 -10.71 -9.14 -1.05
CA ILE A 318 -11.52 -8.45 -2.08
C ILE A 318 -11.61 -6.93 -1.81
N PRO A 319 -12.14 -6.45 -0.66
CA PRO A 319 -12.28 -5.02 -0.43
C PRO A 319 -10.95 -4.27 -0.33
N ILE A 320 -9.85 -4.96 0.04
CA ILE A 320 -8.52 -4.36 0.10
C ILE A 320 -8.00 -4.10 -1.31
N LEU A 321 -8.14 -5.08 -2.22
CA LEU A 321 -7.73 -4.95 -3.63
C LEU A 321 -8.56 -3.89 -4.37
N GLU A 322 -9.87 -3.85 -4.15
CA GLU A 322 -10.74 -2.86 -4.80
C GLU A 322 -10.46 -1.44 -4.33
N LYS A 323 -10.13 -1.23 -3.04
CA LYS A 323 -9.68 0.07 -2.54
C LYS A 323 -8.36 0.53 -3.18
N ALA A 324 -7.52 -0.41 -3.61
CA ALA A 324 -6.32 -0.12 -4.38
C ALA A 324 -6.59 0.10 -5.90
N GLY A 325 -7.87 0.11 -6.34
CA GLY A 325 -8.28 0.33 -7.73
C GLY A 325 -8.21 -0.92 -8.61
N LEU A 326 -7.99 -2.10 -8.04
CA LEU A 326 -7.84 -3.36 -8.77
C LEU A 326 -9.20 -4.02 -9.05
N LYS A 327 -9.38 -4.55 -10.25
CA LYS A 327 -10.47 -5.47 -10.57
C LYS A 327 -10.16 -6.83 -9.96
N VAL A 328 -11.16 -7.46 -9.34
CA VAL A 328 -10.98 -8.74 -8.66
C VAL A 328 -11.83 -9.82 -9.30
N ARG A 329 -11.18 -10.91 -9.72
CA ARG A 329 -11.83 -12.20 -10.02
C ARG A 329 -11.46 -13.20 -8.94
N VAL A 330 -12.35 -14.13 -8.68
CA VAL A 330 -12.11 -15.22 -7.73
C VAL A 330 -12.24 -16.55 -8.45
N LEU A 331 -11.23 -17.40 -8.31
CA LEU A 331 -11.23 -18.73 -8.83
C LEU A 331 -11.35 -19.73 -7.68
N GLN A 332 -12.42 -20.52 -7.68
CA GLN A 332 -12.59 -21.67 -6.78
C GLN A 332 -12.17 -22.95 -7.47
N LEU A 333 -11.23 -23.65 -6.87
CA LEU A 333 -10.78 -24.95 -7.36
C LEU A 333 -11.78 -26.04 -6.94
N GLN A 334 -12.31 -26.79 -7.92
CA GLN A 334 -13.16 -27.94 -7.65
C GLN A 334 -12.36 -29.22 -7.78
N GLY A 335 -12.40 -30.08 -6.75
CA GLY A 335 -11.72 -31.38 -6.75
C GLY A 335 -10.24 -31.32 -6.39
N ALA A 336 -9.72 -30.19 -5.95
CA ALA A 336 -8.40 -30.00 -5.36
C ALA A 336 -8.47 -28.89 -4.30
N LYS A 337 -7.57 -28.91 -3.33
CA LYS A 337 -7.53 -27.96 -2.21
C LYS A 337 -6.71 -26.70 -2.53
N ASP A 338 -5.69 -26.85 -3.35
CA ASP A 338 -4.75 -25.78 -3.72
C ASP A 338 -4.36 -25.86 -5.21
N PRO A 339 -3.74 -24.80 -5.79
CA PRO A 339 -3.29 -24.79 -7.18
C PRO A 339 -2.29 -25.88 -7.54
N ASP A 340 -1.36 -26.23 -6.62
CA ASP A 340 -0.36 -27.28 -6.84
C ASP A 340 -1.02 -28.64 -7.05
N GLU A 341 -2.00 -28.99 -6.19
CA GLU A 341 -2.77 -30.25 -6.34
C GLU A 341 -3.62 -30.25 -7.61
N TYR A 342 -4.27 -29.10 -7.92
CA TYR A 342 -5.11 -28.99 -9.11
C TYR A 342 -4.34 -29.23 -10.40
N LEU A 343 -3.19 -28.54 -10.55
CA LEU A 343 -2.35 -28.64 -11.73
C LEU A 343 -1.79 -30.05 -11.93
N LYS A 344 -1.41 -30.74 -10.86
CA LYS A 344 -0.96 -32.15 -10.91
C LYS A 344 -2.05 -33.10 -11.33
N LYS A 345 -3.29 -32.85 -10.88
CA LYS A 345 -4.43 -33.77 -11.12
C LYS A 345 -5.09 -33.54 -12.48
N PHE A 346 -5.23 -32.31 -12.91
CA PHE A 346 -6.05 -31.94 -14.05
C PHE A 346 -5.28 -31.29 -15.20
N GLY A 347 -4.04 -30.89 -14.97
CA GLY A 347 -3.17 -30.27 -15.97
C GLY A 347 -3.43 -28.77 -16.24
N PRO A 348 -2.51 -28.13 -16.98
CA PRO A 348 -2.55 -26.68 -17.23
C PRO A 348 -3.69 -26.24 -18.15
N ASP A 349 -4.07 -27.05 -19.16
CA ASP A 349 -5.13 -26.68 -20.10
C ASP A 349 -6.48 -26.53 -19.40
N ARG A 350 -6.79 -27.48 -18.50
CA ARG A 350 -8.04 -27.42 -17.73
C ARG A 350 -8.02 -26.26 -16.72
N PHE A 351 -6.87 -25.98 -16.14
CA PHE A 351 -6.70 -24.82 -15.28
C PHE A 351 -6.88 -23.50 -16.04
N LYS A 352 -6.38 -23.41 -17.27
CA LYS A 352 -6.57 -22.25 -18.14
C LYS A 352 -8.05 -22.00 -18.45
N LEU A 353 -8.79 -23.03 -18.82
CA LEU A 353 -10.25 -22.93 -19.04
C LEU A 353 -10.98 -22.47 -17.77
N LEU A 354 -10.59 -23.01 -16.61
CA LEU A 354 -11.16 -22.62 -15.34
C LEU A 354 -10.85 -21.14 -15.01
N LEU A 355 -9.64 -20.68 -15.33
CA LEU A 355 -9.20 -19.32 -15.14
C LEU A 355 -9.96 -18.33 -16.05
N GLU A 356 -10.21 -18.71 -17.30
CA GLU A 356 -11.03 -17.93 -18.23
C GLU A 356 -12.50 -17.83 -17.77
N GLY A 357 -13.02 -18.88 -17.17
CA GLY A 357 -14.36 -18.95 -16.57
C GLY A 357 -14.43 -18.45 -15.13
N SER A 358 -13.37 -17.87 -14.57
CA SER A 358 -13.37 -17.43 -13.17
C SER A 358 -14.41 -16.34 -12.91
N ALA A 359 -15.17 -16.51 -11.82
CA ALA A 359 -16.26 -15.64 -11.45
C ALA A 359 -15.75 -14.24 -11.08
N ASN A 360 -16.45 -13.21 -11.55
CA ASN A 360 -16.23 -11.90 -10.98
C ASN A 360 -16.69 -11.87 -9.50
N ARG A 361 -16.25 -10.86 -8.75
CA ARG A 361 -16.55 -10.72 -7.31
C ARG A 361 -18.02 -10.94 -6.97
N VAL A 362 -18.92 -10.34 -7.74
CA VAL A 362 -20.35 -10.36 -7.43
C VAL A 362 -20.92 -11.76 -7.57
N GLU A 363 -20.54 -12.47 -8.64
CA GLU A 363 -20.93 -13.87 -8.84
C GLU A 363 -20.37 -14.77 -7.75
N TYR A 364 -19.11 -14.57 -7.36
CA TYR A 364 -18.50 -15.31 -6.24
C TYR A 364 -19.30 -15.13 -4.95
N GLN A 365 -19.60 -13.88 -4.58
CA GLN A 365 -20.34 -13.56 -3.35
C GLN A 365 -21.79 -14.09 -3.40
N LEU A 366 -22.49 -13.95 -4.54
CA LEU A 366 -23.84 -14.51 -4.71
C LEU A 366 -23.84 -16.03 -4.61
N ASN A 367 -22.85 -16.70 -5.18
CA ASN A 367 -22.70 -18.14 -5.06
C ASN A 367 -22.40 -18.58 -3.61
N ALA A 368 -21.62 -17.79 -2.87
CA ALA A 368 -21.37 -18.04 -1.45
C ALA A 368 -22.65 -17.87 -0.60
N ILE A 369 -23.45 -16.85 -0.89
CA ILE A 369 -24.78 -16.65 -0.25
C ILE A 369 -25.69 -17.81 -0.59
N ARG A 370 -25.77 -18.21 -1.87
CA ARG A 370 -26.62 -19.31 -2.34
C ARG A 370 -26.37 -20.63 -1.61
N LYS A 371 -25.11 -20.93 -1.28
CA LYS A 371 -24.71 -22.15 -0.56
C LYS A 371 -25.13 -22.19 0.91
N LYS A 372 -25.48 -21.05 1.52
CA LYS A 372 -25.90 -20.98 2.93
C LYS A 372 -27.36 -21.41 3.14
N TYR A 373 -28.18 -21.39 2.11
CA TYR A 373 -29.63 -21.51 2.20
C TYR A 373 -30.17 -22.65 1.38
N ASP A 374 -31.13 -23.39 1.95
CA ASP A 374 -31.95 -24.38 1.22
C ASP A 374 -33.16 -23.66 0.58
N LEU A 375 -33.12 -23.46 -0.74
CA LEU A 375 -34.19 -22.79 -1.45
C LEU A 375 -35.49 -23.59 -1.60
N SER A 376 -35.56 -24.83 -1.09
CA SER A 376 -36.81 -25.58 -0.95
C SER A 376 -37.64 -25.11 0.28
N VAL A 377 -36.98 -24.44 1.24
CA VAL A 377 -37.58 -23.88 2.45
C VAL A 377 -37.90 -22.41 2.24
N ASP A 378 -39.17 -22.00 2.37
CA ASP A 378 -39.63 -20.65 2.04
C ASP A 378 -38.94 -19.56 2.90
N ASP A 379 -38.74 -19.80 4.22
CA ASP A 379 -38.07 -18.87 5.10
C ASP A 379 -36.59 -18.67 4.73
N GLU A 380 -35.88 -19.74 4.35
CA GLU A 380 -34.49 -19.66 3.90
C GLU A 380 -34.40 -19.00 2.53
N LYS A 381 -35.37 -19.24 1.65
CA LYS A 381 -35.48 -18.54 0.36
C LYS A 381 -35.62 -17.02 0.55
N VAL A 382 -36.43 -16.59 1.53
CA VAL A 382 -36.56 -15.15 1.87
C VAL A 382 -35.23 -14.60 2.37
N GLN A 383 -34.53 -15.30 3.23
CA GLN A 383 -33.22 -14.88 3.74
C GLN A 383 -32.18 -14.79 2.62
N TYR A 384 -32.14 -15.77 1.72
CA TYR A 384 -31.29 -15.76 0.52
C TYR A 384 -31.54 -14.50 -0.34
N VAL A 385 -32.80 -14.19 -0.62
CA VAL A 385 -33.19 -13.01 -1.42
C VAL A 385 -32.76 -11.73 -0.73
N GLN A 386 -32.97 -11.62 0.59
CA GLN A 386 -32.62 -10.43 1.37
C GLN A 386 -31.10 -10.21 1.44
N GLU A 387 -30.31 -11.25 1.74
CA GLU A 387 -28.83 -11.14 1.78
C GLU A 387 -28.27 -10.82 0.38
N SER A 388 -28.83 -11.43 -0.67
CA SER A 388 -28.46 -11.13 -2.06
C SER A 388 -28.82 -9.70 -2.46
N ALA A 389 -29.99 -9.20 -2.03
CA ALA A 389 -30.42 -7.83 -2.29
C ALA A 389 -29.52 -6.80 -1.60
N GLU A 390 -29.05 -7.08 -0.39
CA GLU A 390 -28.06 -6.23 0.30
C GLU A 390 -26.75 -6.11 -0.50
N LEU A 391 -26.21 -7.23 -0.98
CA LEU A 391 -25.03 -7.26 -1.83
C LEU A 391 -25.23 -6.47 -3.13
N ILE A 392 -26.33 -6.76 -3.85
CA ILE A 392 -26.63 -6.12 -5.15
C ILE A 392 -26.88 -4.62 -4.99
N SER A 393 -27.54 -4.19 -3.91
CA SER A 393 -27.80 -2.78 -3.64
C SER A 393 -26.51 -1.95 -3.45
N ALA A 394 -25.37 -2.61 -3.19
CA ALA A 394 -24.06 -1.98 -3.01
C ALA A 394 -23.34 -1.73 -4.35
N LEU A 395 -23.84 -2.26 -5.46
CA LEU A 395 -23.24 -2.06 -6.77
C LEU A 395 -23.48 -0.64 -7.29
N ASP A 396 -22.48 -0.07 -7.92
CA ASP A 396 -22.46 1.29 -8.47
C ASP A 396 -23.26 1.46 -9.76
N SER A 397 -23.56 0.35 -10.46
CA SER A 397 -24.24 0.34 -11.77
C SER A 397 -25.64 -0.26 -11.67
N SER A 398 -26.64 0.51 -12.08
CA SER A 398 -28.04 0.03 -12.18
C SER A 398 -28.20 -1.15 -13.15
N ILE A 399 -27.38 -1.20 -14.21
CA ILE A 399 -27.37 -2.33 -15.15
C ILE A 399 -26.86 -3.59 -14.47
N LYS A 400 -25.79 -3.50 -13.68
CA LYS A 400 -25.29 -4.64 -12.89
C LYS A 400 -26.34 -5.09 -11.86
N GLN A 401 -27.00 -4.14 -11.19
CA GLN A 401 -28.07 -4.46 -10.24
C GLN A 401 -29.22 -5.23 -10.91
N GLU A 402 -29.61 -4.85 -12.11
CA GLU A 402 -30.67 -5.52 -12.88
C GLU A 402 -30.26 -6.92 -13.31
N ILE A 403 -29.05 -7.09 -13.89
CA ILE A 403 -28.54 -8.39 -14.35
C ILE A 403 -28.44 -9.39 -13.19
N TYR A 404 -27.81 -8.99 -12.09
CA TYR A 404 -27.65 -9.90 -10.93
C TYR A 404 -28.95 -10.10 -10.18
N GLY A 405 -29.81 -9.07 -10.09
CA GLY A 405 -31.15 -9.18 -9.52
C GLY A 405 -32.00 -10.19 -10.27
N LYS A 406 -31.99 -10.19 -11.61
CA LYS A 406 -32.69 -11.18 -12.43
C LYS A 406 -32.18 -12.61 -12.17
N ARG A 407 -30.88 -12.82 -12.12
CA ARG A 407 -30.29 -14.14 -11.81
C ARG A 407 -30.70 -14.68 -10.43
N VAL A 408 -30.71 -13.80 -9.40
CA VAL A 408 -31.15 -14.17 -8.04
C VAL A 408 -32.66 -14.47 -8.04
N ALA A 409 -33.47 -13.68 -8.74
CA ALA A 409 -34.91 -13.92 -8.87
C ALA A 409 -35.21 -15.29 -9.52
N GLU A 410 -34.53 -15.62 -10.61
CA GLU A 410 -34.64 -16.91 -11.31
C GLU A 410 -34.24 -18.08 -10.37
N ALA A 411 -33.13 -17.94 -9.65
CA ALA A 411 -32.65 -18.96 -8.71
C ALA A 411 -33.60 -19.18 -7.52
N ALA A 412 -34.27 -18.12 -7.05
CA ALA A 412 -35.25 -18.17 -5.95
C ALA A 412 -36.67 -18.50 -6.41
N GLY A 413 -36.95 -18.51 -7.72
CA GLY A 413 -38.30 -18.71 -8.26
C GLY A 413 -39.27 -17.58 -7.93
N ILE A 414 -38.79 -16.33 -7.88
CA ILE A 414 -39.60 -15.12 -7.63
C ILE A 414 -39.62 -14.20 -8.87
N SER A 415 -40.55 -13.24 -8.90
CA SER A 415 -40.56 -12.27 -9.99
C SER A 415 -39.41 -11.28 -9.93
N ALA A 416 -38.97 -10.78 -11.09
CA ALA A 416 -37.95 -9.75 -11.17
C ALA A 416 -38.34 -8.44 -10.46
N GLU A 417 -39.66 -8.13 -10.49
CA GLU A 417 -40.27 -6.98 -9.81
C GLU A 417 -40.11 -7.09 -8.28
N ALA A 418 -40.39 -8.28 -7.71
CA ALA A 418 -40.22 -8.54 -6.29
C ALA A 418 -38.74 -8.36 -5.87
N MET A 419 -37.81 -8.87 -6.66
CA MET A 419 -36.38 -8.70 -6.40
C MET A 419 -35.95 -7.22 -6.48
N LYS A 420 -36.44 -6.47 -7.46
CA LYS A 420 -36.17 -5.04 -7.62
C LYS A 420 -36.67 -4.23 -6.42
N LEU A 421 -37.84 -4.60 -5.87
CA LEU A 421 -38.35 -3.99 -4.63
C LEU A 421 -37.44 -4.28 -3.43
N GLU A 422 -36.95 -5.51 -3.28
CA GLU A 422 -36.03 -5.87 -2.18
C GLU A 422 -34.69 -5.15 -2.32
N ILE A 423 -34.12 -5.03 -3.51
CA ILE A 423 -32.91 -4.23 -3.79
C ILE A 423 -33.14 -2.77 -3.38
N SER A 424 -34.29 -2.19 -3.74
CA SER A 424 -34.63 -0.80 -3.39
C SER A 424 -34.79 -0.60 -1.88
N LYS A 425 -35.37 -1.57 -1.17
CA LYS A 425 -35.47 -1.57 0.31
C LYS A 425 -34.08 -1.68 0.95
N ALA A 426 -33.23 -2.57 0.45
CA ALA A 426 -31.87 -2.75 0.91
C ALA A 426 -31.04 -1.45 0.72
N PHE A 427 -31.14 -0.81 -0.44
CA PHE A 427 -30.51 0.48 -0.72
C PHE A 427 -30.96 1.58 0.27
N LYS A 428 -32.27 1.69 0.53
CA LYS A 428 -32.81 2.66 1.52
C LYS A 428 -32.32 2.36 2.93
N ARG A 429 -32.29 1.07 3.35
CA ARG A 429 -31.76 0.66 4.67
C ARG A 429 -30.29 1.04 4.79
N ARG A 430 -29.49 0.75 3.77
CA ARG A 430 -28.05 1.09 3.72
C ARG A 430 -27.85 2.60 3.83
N ARG A 431 -28.53 3.40 3.00
CA ARG A 431 -28.45 4.87 3.03
C ARG A 431 -28.85 5.45 4.39
N ASN A 432 -29.88 4.88 5.02
CA ASN A 432 -30.31 5.30 6.36
C ASN A 432 -29.28 4.89 7.45
N ARG A 433 -28.63 3.73 7.31
CA ARG A 433 -27.52 3.33 8.21
C ARG A 433 -26.32 4.25 8.03
N GLU A 434 -25.95 4.56 6.81
CA GLU A 434 -24.86 5.49 6.48
C GLU A 434 -25.16 6.89 7.00
N LYS A 435 -26.41 7.38 6.82
CA LYS A 435 -26.86 8.68 7.36
C LYS A 435 -26.82 8.71 8.90
N LYS A 436 -27.34 7.68 9.57
CA LYS A 436 -27.27 7.57 11.03
C LYS A 436 -25.84 7.41 11.55
N ALA A 437 -24.97 6.72 10.80
CA ALA A 437 -23.55 6.63 11.13
C ALA A 437 -22.87 7.99 10.97
N GLN A 438 -23.20 8.74 9.92
CA GLN A 438 -22.74 10.11 9.72
C GLN A 438 -23.25 11.05 10.83
N GLU A 439 -24.55 11.01 11.15
CA GLU A 439 -25.13 11.77 12.25
C GLU A 439 -24.51 11.44 13.62
N ARG A 440 -24.15 10.16 13.85
CA ARG A 440 -23.39 9.76 15.06
C ARG A 440 -21.96 10.29 15.06
N ILE A 441 -21.32 10.35 13.90
CA ILE A 441 -19.99 10.94 13.72
C ILE A 441 -20.07 12.45 13.93
N ASP A 442 -21.10 13.11 13.42
CA ASP A 442 -21.34 14.54 13.56
C ASP A 442 -21.69 14.95 15.01
N LEU A 443 -22.24 14.01 15.81
CA LEU A 443 -22.59 14.19 17.22
C LEU A 443 -21.52 13.68 18.20
N ALA A 444 -20.49 12.95 17.72
CA ALA A 444 -19.41 12.46 18.57
C ALA A 444 -18.31 13.52 18.72
N PRO A 445 -17.76 13.73 19.95
CA PRO A 445 -16.66 14.67 20.10
C PRO A 445 -15.45 14.18 19.28
N ALA A 446 -15.00 15.01 18.38
CA ALA A 446 -13.71 15.19 17.69
C ALA A 446 -12.76 14.00 17.38
N GLN A 447 -13.14 12.73 17.60
CA GLN A 447 -12.20 11.60 17.39
C GLN A 447 -12.33 10.82 16.08
N GLN A 448 -13.23 11.16 15.14
CA GLN A 448 -13.48 10.35 13.94
C GLN A 448 -13.76 11.14 12.66
N PHE A 449 -13.02 12.19 12.36
CA PHE A 449 -12.96 12.72 10.99
C PHE A 449 -11.80 12.10 10.21
N GLN A 450 -11.86 10.77 10.03
CA GLN A 450 -11.04 10.09 9.03
C GLN A 450 -11.92 9.72 7.82
N ARG A 451 -11.45 10.13 6.63
CA ARG A 451 -11.82 9.65 5.29
C ARG A 451 -12.81 10.49 4.48
N ARG A 452 -12.30 11.57 3.91
CA ARG A 452 -12.59 11.88 2.51
C ARG A 452 -11.27 11.83 1.77
N GLY A 453 -11.12 10.89 0.81
CA GLY A 453 -10.00 10.82 -0.11
C GLY A 453 -8.70 10.27 0.47
N GLY A 454 -8.62 8.99 0.82
CA GLY A 454 -7.36 8.21 0.94
C GLY A 454 -6.25 8.71 1.90
N SER A 455 -6.34 9.90 2.46
CA SER A 455 -5.31 10.54 3.27
C SER A 455 -5.41 10.14 4.75
N LYS A 456 -4.27 9.79 5.35
CA LYS A 456 -4.12 9.53 6.80
C LYS A 456 -4.16 10.81 7.66
N VAL A 457 -4.40 11.98 7.07
CA VAL A 457 -4.43 13.24 7.81
C VAL A 457 -5.64 13.29 8.74
N ILE A 458 -5.37 13.36 10.03
CA ILE A 458 -6.39 13.37 11.09
C ILE A 458 -6.73 14.81 11.43
N TYR A 459 -7.99 15.19 11.27
CA TYR A 459 -8.52 16.47 11.69
C TYR A 459 -9.10 16.34 13.11
N ASN A 460 -8.34 16.70 14.14
CA ASN A 460 -8.76 16.64 15.54
C ASN A 460 -9.87 17.66 15.85
N ASN A 461 -9.87 18.80 15.17
CA ASN A 461 -10.90 19.83 15.19
C ASN A 461 -11.20 20.26 13.75
N VAL A 462 -12.39 19.96 13.25
CA VAL A 462 -12.74 20.19 11.83
C VAL A 462 -12.74 21.69 11.49
N LYS A 463 -13.26 22.52 12.38
CA LYS A 463 -13.36 23.98 12.15
C LYS A 463 -11.96 24.60 12.10
N SER A 464 -11.09 24.26 13.06
CA SER A 464 -9.68 24.66 13.05
C SER A 464 -8.96 24.07 11.86
N GLY A 465 -9.09 22.76 11.61
CA GLY A 465 -8.38 22.08 10.53
C GLY A 465 -8.71 22.60 9.12
N VAL A 466 -9.95 23.01 8.87
CA VAL A 466 -10.32 23.68 7.59
C VAL A 466 -9.68 25.08 7.50
N ALA A 467 -9.62 25.82 8.61
CA ALA A 467 -8.94 27.11 8.64
C ALA A 467 -7.42 26.95 8.46
N GLU A 468 -6.81 25.96 9.11
CA GLU A 468 -5.40 25.57 8.98
C GLU A 468 -5.05 25.20 7.52
N GLN A 469 -5.87 24.35 6.91
CA GLN A 469 -5.75 23.94 5.51
C GLN A 469 -5.74 25.16 4.55
N ARG A 470 -6.69 26.08 4.74
CA ARG A 470 -6.79 27.29 3.92
C ARG A 470 -5.59 28.20 4.13
N LEU A 471 -5.16 28.39 5.38
CA LEU A 471 -3.99 29.19 5.72
C LEU A 471 -2.73 28.65 5.04
N ILE A 472 -2.45 27.37 5.15
CA ILE A 472 -1.30 26.71 4.50
C ILE A 472 -1.35 26.87 2.97
N ALA A 473 -2.52 26.68 2.35
CA ALA A 473 -2.66 26.82 0.90
C ALA A 473 -2.42 28.26 0.43
N MET A 474 -2.88 29.26 1.18
CA MET A 474 -2.63 30.67 0.86
C MET A 474 -1.15 31.05 1.09
N ALA A 475 -0.52 30.60 2.18
CA ALA A 475 0.89 30.85 2.47
C ALA A 475 1.84 30.22 1.43
N LEU A 476 1.51 29.02 0.91
CA LEU A 476 2.28 28.39 -0.18
C LEU A 476 2.17 29.14 -1.52
N ARG A 477 1.10 29.93 -1.72
CA ARG A 477 0.90 30.70 -2.95
C ARG A 477 1.45 32.13 -2.85
N GLU A 478 1.30 32.71 -1.69
CA GLU A 478 1.74 34.08 -1.41
C GLU A 478 2.46 34.12 -0.05
N PRO A 479 3.76 33.80 -0.06
CA PRO A 479 4.57 33.71 1.16
C PRO A 479 4.57 34.97 2.03
N ALA A 480 4.38 36.17 1.42
CA ALA A 480 4.30 37.44 2.14
C ALA A 480 3.17 37.47 3.19
N LEU A 481 2.11 36.67 3.02
CA LEU A 481 1.05 36.55 4.01
C LEU A 481 1.51 35.98 5.37
N LEU A 482 2.65 35.27 5.41
CA LEU A 482 3.22 34.75 6.66
C LEU A 482 3.60 35.88 7.63
N ASP A 483 3.86 37.09 7.16
CA ASP A 483 4.12 38.24 8.01
C ASP A 483 2.89 38.60 8.88
N LEU A 484 1.67 38.35 8.38
CA LEU A 484 0.43 38.54 9.13
C LEU A 484 0.22 37.46 10.21
N ALA A 485 0.92 36.35 10.11
CA ALA A 485 0.86 35.22 11.04
C ALA A 485 2.05 35.20 12.01
N ALA A 486 2.78 36.32 12.19
CA ALA A 486 3.96 36.42 13.05
C ALA A 486 3.69 35.89 14.48
N ASP A 487 2.51 36.21 15.05
CA ASP A 487 2.10 35.83 16.40
C ASP A 487 1.47 34.43 16.49
N LEU A 488 1.22 33.74 15.36
CA LEU A 488 0.65 32.42 15.36
C LEU A 488 1.75 31.39 15.65
N GLN A 489 1.50 30.52 16.64
CA GLN A 489 2.41 29.46 17.03
C GLN A 489 1.93 28.11 16.46
N ALA A 490 2.86 27.22 16.17
CA ALA A 490 2.55 25.90 15.61
C ALA A 490 1.70 25.01 16.55
N GLU A 491 1.80 25.24 17.86
CA GLU A 491 1.03 24.55 18.90
C GLU A 491 -0.47 24.87 18.85
N ALA A 492 -0.85 25.94 18.15
CA ALA A 492 -2.24 26.30 17.95
C ALA A 492 -2.95 25.46 16.87
N PHE A 493 -2.18 24.73 16.07
CA PHE A 493 -2.73 23.89 15.02
C PHE A 493 -3.27 22.57 15.59
N SER A 494 -4.46 22.18 15.19
CA SER A 494 -5.12 20.95 15.60
C SER A 494 -4.71 19.74 14.76
N VAL A 495 -4.19 19.98 13.54
CA VAL A 495 -3.75 18.95 12.61
C VAL A 495 -2.22 18.85 12.62
N PRO A 496 -1.63 17.72 13.05
CA PRO A 496 -0.17 17.58 13.17
C PRO A 496 0.60 17.85 11.88
N LEU A 497 0.04 17.47 10.73
CA LEU A 497 0.63 17.77 9.42
C LEU A 497 0.75 19.29 9.21
N PHE A 498 -0.33 20.04 9.44
CA PHE A 498 -0.33 21.47 9.19
C PHE A 498 0.55 22.23 10.18
N ALA A 499 0.68 21.75 11.42
CA ALA A 499 1.63 22.28 12.39
C ALA A 499 3.08 22.16 11.89
N ARG A 500 3.48 20.94 11.42
CA ARG A 500 4.82 20.70 10.86
C ARG A 500 5.09 21.55 9.61
N VAL A 501 4.13 21.58 8.69
CA VAL A 501 4.24 22.38 7.45
C VAL A 501 4.36 23.85 7.79
N TYR A 502 3.49 24.38 8.67
CA TYR A 502 3.54 25.78 9.07
C TYR A 502 4.90 26.18 9.68
N THR A 503 5.46 25.32 10.54
CA THR A 503 6.78 25.53 11.13
C THR A 503 7.85 25.67 10.05
N GLN A 504 7.86 24.79 9.05
CA GLN A 504 8.81 24.85 7.94
C GLN A 504 8.62 26.11 7.09
N LEU A 505 7.36 26.46 6.75
CA LEU A 505 7.06 27.67 5.96
C LEU A 505 7.53 28.93 6.69
N LYS A 506 7.25 29.04 8.01
CA LYS A 506 7.65 30.19 8.83
C LYS A 506 9.17 30.30 8.93
N GLN A 507 9.87 29.18 9.15
CA GLN A 507 11.34 29.19 9.20
C GLN A 507 11.97 29.58 7.86
N ARG A 508 11.48 29.04 6.75
CA ARG A 508 11.97 29.39 5.40
C ARG A 508 11.70 30.83 5.05
N HIS A 509 10.51 31.36 5.41
CA HIS A 509 10.16 32.75 5.22
C HIS A 509 11.12 33.71 5.96
N GLN A 510 11.43 33.41 7.22
CA GLN A 510 12.39 34.18 8.02
C GLN A 510 13.82 34.17 7.45
N LEU A 511 14.19 33.07 6.78
CA LEU A 511 15.51 32.91 6.15
C LEU A 511 15.53 33.39 4.68
N HIS A 512 14.44 33.97 4.17
CA HIS A 512 14.27 34.39 2.78
C HIS A 512 14.57 33.29 1.76
N GLN A 513 14.18 32.06 2.08
CA GLN A 513 14.31 30.86 1.23
C GLN A 513 13.05 30.63 0.41
N ASP A 514 13.16 29.81 -0.67
CA ASP A 514 12.02 29.42 -1.48
C ASP A 514 10.93 28.69 -0.67
N ILE A 515 9.66 29.02 -0.93
CA ILE A 515 8.48 28.46 -0.28
C ILE A 515 7.60 27.81 -1.34
N SER A 516 7.75 26.49 -1.46
CA SER A 516 6.95 25.68 -2.37
C SER A 516 6.70 24.29 -1.76
N LEU A 517 5.76 23.52 -2.32
CA LEU A 517 5.56 22.13 -1.89
C LEU A 517 6.81 21.27 -2.08
N ALA A 518 7.61 21.58 -3.10
CA ALA A 518 8.76 20.78 -3.49
C ALA A 518 9.89 20.79 -2.43
N VAL A 519 9.96 21.84 -1.61
CA VAL A 519 11.00 22.03 -0.58
C VAL A 519 10.58 21.56 0.81
N LEU A 520 9.34 21.08 0.99
CA LEU A 520 8.88 20.56 2.26
C LEU A 520 9.55 19.22 2.57
N THR A 521 10.14 19.14 3.74
CA THR A 521 10.74 17.92 4.31
C THR A 521 9.81 17.34 5.39
N GLU A 522 10.06 16.11 5.83
CA GLU A 522 9.27 15.45 6.90
C GLU A 522 7.77 15.29 6.58
N VAL A 523 7.43 15.22 5.28
CA VAL A 523 6.09 14.98 4.76
C VAL A 523 6.13 13.68 3.96
N ASP A 524 5.28 12.70 4.29
CA ASP A 524 5.23 11.45 3.55
C ASP A 524 4.47 11.59 2.22
N GLY A 525 4.51 10.54 1.37
CA GLY A 525 3.90 10.61 0.03
C GLY A 525 2.38 10.81 0.05
N GLU A 526 1.67 10.29 1.08
CA GLU A 526 0.22 10.47 1.24
C GLU A 526 -0.09 11.89 1.74
N GLU A 527 0.68 12.39 2.69
CA GLU A 527 0.60 13.75 3.21
C GLU A 527 0.90 14.77 2.11
N MET A 528 1.92 14.52 1.29
CA MET A 528 2.28 15.37 0.13
C MET A 528 1.16 15.39 -0.92
N SER A 529 0.56 14.24 -1.21
CA SER A 529 -0.58 14.16 -2.12
C SER A 529 -1.79 14.94 -1.60
N HIS A 530 -2.01 14.92 -0.28
CA HIS A 530 -3.06 15.70 0.37
C HIS A 530 -2.81 17.21 0.23
N LEU A 531 -1.59 17.69 0.53
CA LEU A 531 -1.19 19.09 0.37
C LEU A 531 -1.30 19.56 -1.08
N ALA A 532 -0.88 18.72 -2.04
CA ALA A 532 -1.00 19.00 -3.45
C ALA A 532 -2.47 19.15 -3.88
N GLY A 533 -3.37 18.27 -3.41
CA GLY A 533 -4.81 18.38 -3.63
C GLY A 533 -5.40 19.70 -3.11
N ILE A 534 -5.07 20.06 -1.87
CA ILE A 534 -5.49 21.33 -1.26
C ILE A 534 -5.06 22.53 -2.11
N LEU A 535 -3.82 22.51 -2.57
CA LEU A 535 -3.26 23.61 -3.36
C LEU A 535 -3.92 23.70 -4.75
N TYR A 536 -4.41 22.58 -5.29
CA TYR A 536 -5.16 22.57 -6.54
C TYR A 536 -6.59 23.12 -6.39
N GLU A 537 -7.29 22.76 -5.32
CA GLU A 537 -8.70 23.12 -5.10
C GLU A 537 -8.89 24.60 -4.75
N GLN A 538 -7.95 25.22 -4.03
CA GLN A 538 -8.05 26.62 -3.58
C GLN A 538 -7.39 27.56 -4.57
N ASN A 539 -8.20 28.33 -5.32
CA ASN A 539 -7.68 29.26 -6.34
C ASN A 539 -7.59 30.73 -5.90
N MET A 540 -8.16 31.12 -4.76
CA MET A 540 -8.20 32.53 -4.33
C MET A 540 -7.30 32.77 -3.12
N VAL A 541 -6.40 33.74 -3.26
CA VAL A 541 -5.62 34.31 -2.16
C VAL A 541 -6.28 35.63 -1.77
N ASN A 542 -6.61 35.81 -0.48
CA ASN A 542 -7.23 37.01 0.06
C ASN A 542 -6.70 37.25 1.47
N GLU A 543 -6.16 38.40 1.71
CA GLU A 543 -5.58 38.82 2.99
C GLU A 543 -6.61 38.78 4.14
N ASP A 544 -7.84 39.23 3.91
CA ASP A 544 -8.91 39.18 4.92
C ASP A 544 -9.25 37.74 5.29
N ALA A 545 -9.37 36.85 4.28
CA ALA A 545 -9.61 35.44 4.51
C ALA A 545 -8.44 34.76 5.25
N PHE A 546 -7.20 35.20 5.03
CA PHE A 546 -6.03 34.71 5.76
C PHE A 546 -6.07 35.13 7.24
N ARG A 547 -6.44 36.38 7.52
CA ARG A 547 -6.64 36.93 8.88
C ARG A 547 -7.77 36.20 9.61
N ASP A 548 -8.88 35.88 8.92
CA ASP A 548 -10.00 35.09 9.46
C ASP A 548 -9.57 33.66 9.83
N CYS A 549 -8.72 33.04 9.03
CA CYS A 549 -8.15 31.73 9.36
C CYS A 549 -7.29 31.82 10.64
N ILE A 550 -6.39 32.82 10.76
CA ILE A 550 -5.58 33.02 11.97
C ILE A 550 -6.47 33.18 13.20
N CYS A 551 -7.50 34.01 13.09
CA CYS A 551 -8.44 34.23 14.18
C CYS A 551 -9.16 32.94 14.58
N THR A 552 -9.63 32.17 13.61
CA THR A 552 -10.34 30.89 13.86
C THR A 552 -9.43 29.89 14.57
N ILE A 553 -8.19 29.74 14.12
CA ILE A 553 -7.22 28.83 14.73
C ILE A 553 -6.92 29.23 16.18
N LYS A 554 -6.69 30.53 16.43
CA LYS A 554 -6.43 31.04 17.78
C LYS A 554 -7.64 30.88 18.72
N ASP A 555 -8.86 31.11 18.24
CA ASP A 555 -10.09 30.99 19.04
C ASP A 555 -10.38 29.53 19.39
N GLU A 556 -10.22 28.60 18.44
CA GLU A 556 -10.40 27.15 18.68
C GLU A 556 -9.31 26.60 19.62
N TYR A 557 -8.07 27.04 19.50
CA TYR A 557 -6.99 26.67 20.41
C TYR A 557 -7.25 27.15 21.84
N ARG A 558 -7.71 28.40 22.00
CA ARG A 558 -8.10 28.91 23.34
C ARG A 558 -9.26 28.14 23.93
N SER A 559 -10.27 27.84 23.10
CA SER A 559 -11.44 27.05 23.54
C SER A 559 -11.06 25.64 23.98
N SER A 560 -10.01 25.04 23.43
CA SER A 560 -9.52 23.72 23.82
C SER A 560 -8.75 23.71 25.15
N LYS A 561 -8.33 24.87 25.66
CA LYS A 561 -7.59 25.04 26.92
C LYS A 561 -8.42 25.60 28.07
N VAL A 562 -9.72 25.67 27.90
CA VAL A 562 -10.65 26.17 28.95
C VAL A 562 -10.81 25.13 30.04
N GLU A 563 -10.40 25.46 31.25
CA GLU A 563 -10.55 24.62 32.45
C GLU A 563 -11.61 25.16 33.42
N THR A 564 -12.12 26.40 33.23
CA THR A 564 -13.07 27.05 34.13
C THR A 564 -14.28 27.68 33.42
N ASP A 565 -15.42 27.80 34.14
CA ASP A 565 -16.66 28.44 33.61
C ASP A 565 -16.47 29.94 33.30
N ASP A 566 -15.59 30.64 34.02
CA ASP A 566 -15.26 32.05 33.77
C ASP A 566 -14.53 32.28 32.45
N ASP A 567 -13.69 31.34 32.02
CA ASP A 567 -13.01 31.37 30.72
C ASP A 567 -14.00 31.18 29.57
N LEU A 568 -15.00 30.30 29.75
CA LEU A 568 -16.10 30.09 28.80
C LEU A 568 -16.93 31.35 28.58
N LEU A 569 -17.26 32.07 29.65
CA LEU A 569 -18.01 33.33 29.62
C LEU A 569 -17.21 34.44 28.89
N ALA A 570 -15.92 34.54 29.14
CA ALA A 570 -15.04 35.51 28.47
C ALA A 570 -14.94 35.26 26.96
N ILE A 571 -14.86 33.99 26.51
CA ILE A 571 -14.85 33.60 25.10
C ILE A 571 -16.20 33.90 24.43
N GLN A 572 -17.32 33.56 25.08
CA GLN A 572 -18.66 33.84 24.56
C GLN A 572 -18.93 35.34 24.41
N LYS A 573 -18.43 36.16 25.32
CA LYS A 573 -18.57 37.63 25.25
C LYS A 573 -17.83 38.20 24.02
N ARG A 574 -16.59 37.77 23.78
CA ARG A 574 -15.79 38.18 22.60
C ARG A 574 -16.40 37.67 21.28
N MET A 575 -16.97 36.48 21.24
CA MET A 575 -17.64 35.96 20.02
C MET A 575 -18.93 36.73 19.70
N ARG A 576 -19.62 37.28 20.73
CA ARG A 576 -20.81 38.15 20.55
C ARG A 576 -20.39 39.56 20.05
N GLU A 577 -19.30 40.08 20.57
CA GLU A 577 -18.77 41.41 20.14
C GLU A 577 -18.32 41.38 18.66
N ARG A 578 -17.79 40.24 18.13
CA ARG A 578 -17.44 40.07 16.73
C ARG A 578 -18.62 39.85 15.78
N LYS A 579 -19.75 39.34 16.24
CA LYS A 579 -20.95 39.16 15.41
C LYS A 579 -21.81 40.41 15.33
N GLY A 580 -21.48 41.47 16.04
CA GLY A 580 -22.18 42.73 16.09
C GLY A 580 -21.50 43.87 15.30
N THR A 581 -20.41 43.55 14.59
CA THR A 581 -19.77 44.39 13.57
C THR A 581 -19.82 43.65 12.23
#